data_5675ad377de531691ef7b919f4d26e3d
#
_entry.id   5675ad377de531691ef7b919f4d26e3d
#
_cell.length_a   1.000
_cell.length_b   1.000
_cell.length_c   1.000
_cell.angle_alpha   90.00
_cell.angle_beta   90.00
_cell.angle_gamma   90.00
#
_symmetry.space_group_name_H-M   'P 1'
#
loop_
_entity.id
_entity.type
_entity.pdbx_description
1 polymer ?
#
loop_
_entity_poly.entity_id
_entity_poly.type
_entity_poly.pdbx_seq_one_letter_code
_entity_poly.pdbx_strand_id
1 'polypeptide(L)'
;VVDDSITVRRVTQRLLQREGYRVALANDGLQALERLQEEKPALVLSDIEMPRMDGFDLTRNIRSDEALKDLPIIMITSRMAEKHREHARALGVNHYLGKPYPEEELLSLVRRYTTETNSVLGL
;
A
#
# COMPACT_ATOMS: atom_id res chain seq x y z
N VAL A 1 -3.33 -0.26 -4.24
CA VAL A 1 -4.21 -0.52 -3.10
C VAL A 1 -4.45 -2.01 -2.96
N VAL A 2 -3.78 -2.64 -2.03
CA VAL A 2 -3.96 -4.06 -1.76
C VAL A 2 -5.03 -4.21 -0.70
N ASP A 3 -6.19 -4.64 -1.12
CA ASP A 3 -7.32 -4.87 -0.21
C ASP A 3 -8.22 -5.91 -0.86
N ASP A 4 -8.72 -6.86 -0.09
CA ASP A 4 -9.63 -7.87 -0.61
C ASP A 4 -11.06 -7.33 -0.82
N SER A 5 -11.37 -6.15 -0.28
CA SER A 5 -12.63 -5.46 -0.54
C SER A 5 -12.58 -4.70 -1.85
N ILE A 6 -13.39 -5.11 -2.82
CA ILE A 6 -13.48 -4.42 -4.11
C ILE A 6 -13.97 -2.96 -3.93
N THR A 7 -14.84 -2.72 -2.95
CA THR A 7 -15.34 -1.37 -2.67
C THR A 7 -14.21 -0.46 -2.20
N VAL A 8 -13.39 -0.93 -1.26
CA VAL A 8 -12.26 -0.15 -0.73
C VAL A 8 -11.25 0.14 -1.84
N ARG A 9 -10.90 -0.87 -2.65
CA ARG A 9 -9.98 -0.68 -3.77
C ARG A 9 -10.47 0.40 -4.73
N ARG A 10 -11.73 0.35 -5.11
CA ARG A 10 -12.31 1.30 -6.07
C ARG A 10 -12.43 2.71 -5.51
N VAL A 11 -12.83 2.85 -4.25
CA VAL A 11 -12.92 4.16 -3.60
C VAL A 11 -11.55 4.82 -3.54
N THR A 12 -10.55 4.08 -3.10
CA THR A 12 -9.17 4.58 -3.01
C THR A 12 -8.62 4.89 -4.40
N GLN A 13 -8.89 4.04 -5.39
CA GLN A 13 -8.47 4.29 -6.77
C GLN A 13 -9.03 5.60 -7.30
N ARG A 14 -10.33 5.83 -7.12
CA ARG A 14 -10.99 7.05 -7.60
C ARG A 14 -10.41 8.29 -6.94
N LEU A 15 -10.17 8.21 -5.62
CA LEU A 15 -9.60 9.32 -4.87
C LEU A 15 -8.24 9.71 -5.44
N LEU A 16 -7.36 8.72 -5.66
CA LEU A 16 -6.01 8.96 -6.16
C LEU A 16 -6.00 9.39 -7.63
N GLN A 17 -6.85 8.80 -8.46
CA GLN A 17 -6.95 9.17 -9.87
C GLN A 17 -7.44 10.61 -10.03
N ARG A 18 -8.34 11.04 -9.17
CA ARG A 18 -8.82 12.43 -9.16
C ARG A 18 -7.69 13.42 -8.92
N GLU A 19 -6.67 13.01 -8.16
CA GLU A 19 -5.49 13.82 -7.88
C GLU A 19 -4.38 13.64 -8.92
N GLY A 20 -4.63 12.92 -9.99
CA GLY A 20 -3.69 12.78 -11.11
C GLY A 20 -2.75 11.59 -11.02
N TYR A 21 -2.94 10.67 -10.08
CA TYR A 21 -2.09 9.49 -9.95
C TYR A 21 -2.56 8.35 -10.84
N ARG A 22 -1.62 7.58 -11.37
CA ARG A 22 -1.92 6.30 -12.03
C ARG A 22 -1.98 5.23 -10.95
N VAL A 23 -3.04 4.43 -10.96
CA VAL A 23 -3.29 3.46 -9.89
C VAL A 23 -3.50 2.07 -10.47
N ALA A 24 -2.71 1.10 -10.00
CA ALA A 24 -2.93 -0.31 -10.25
C ALA A 24 -3.55 -0.93 -9.00
N LEU A 25 -4.32 -1.99 -9.17
CA LEU A 25 -5.04 -2.64 -8.08
C LEU A 25 -4.63 -4.11 -7.96
N ALA A 26 -4.66 -4.60 -6.72
CA ALA A 26 -4.49 -6.03 -6.43
C ALA A 26 -5.42 -6.42 -5.28
N ASN A 27 -5.93 -7.65 -5.32
CA ASN A 27 -6.85 -8.14 -4.30
C ASN A 27 -6.16 -8.93 -3.18
N ASP A 28 -4.88 -9.20 -3.31
CA ASP A 28 -4.07 -9.84 -2.27
C ASP A 28 -2.58 -9.64 -2.56
N GLY A 29 -1.74 -10.13 -1.64
CA GLY A 29 -0.30 -9.97 -1.75
C GLY A 29 0.33 -10.70 -2.93
N LEU A 30 -0.21 -11.85 -3.34
CA LEU A 30 0.33 -12.57 -4.50
C LEU A 30 0.09 -11.80 -5.79
N GLN A 31 -1.11 -11.28 -5.99
CA GLN A 31 -1.41 -10.45 -7.15
C GLN A 31 -0.59 -9.16 -7.13
N ALA A 32 -0.36 -8.61 -5.93
CA ALA A 32 0.50 -7.45 -5.74
C ALA A 32 1.92 -7.70 -6.26
N LEU A 33 2.51 -8.85 -5.91
CA LEU A 33 3.84 -9.20 -6.39
C LEU A 33 3.89 -9.33 -7.91
N GLU A 34 2.85 -9.87 -8.52
CA GLU A 34 2.74 -9.95 -9.97
C GLU A 34 2.74 -8.55 -10.61
N ARG A 35 1.98 -7.62 -10.04
CA ARG A 35 1.94 -6.23 -10.52
C ARG A 35 3.30 -5.55 -10.39
N LEU A 36 4.01 -5.81 -9.31
CA LEU A 36 5.34 -5.23 -9.06
C LEU A 36 6.38 -5.73 -10.07
N GLN A 37 6.21 -6.94 -10.60
CA GLN A 37 7.07 -7.45 -11.66
C GLN A 37 6.81 -6.74 -13.01
N GLU A 38 5.59 -6.27 -13.23
CA GLU A 38 5.22 -5.58 -14.46
C GLU A 38 5.71 -4.13 -14.45
N GLU A 39 5.54 -3.41 -13.35
CA GLU A 39 5.90 -2.01 -13.26
C GLU A 39 6.19 -1.63 -11.81
N LYS A 40 7.34 -0.99 -11.56
CA LYS A 40 7.70 -0.50 -10.25
C LYS A 40 6.98 0.83 -9.97
N PRO A 41 6.10 0.90 -8.99
CA PRO A 41 5.42 2.15 -8.63
C PRO A 41 6.28 3.03 -7.73
N ALA A 42 5.76 4.22 -7.43
CA ALA A 42 6.38 5.12 -6.46
C ALA A 42 5.99 4.77 -5.02
N LEU A 43 4.87 4.09 -4.83
CA LEU A 43 4.29 3.86 -3.51
C LEU A 43 3.34 2.66 -3.53
N VAL A 44 3.32 1.89 -2.45
CA VAL A 44 2.37 0.80 -2.22
C VAL A 44 1.46 1.16 -1.06
N LEU A 45 0.16 1.02 -1.26
CA LEU A 45 -0.85 1.11 -0.21
C LEU A 45 -1.41 -0.28 0.03
N SER A 46 -1.29 -0.81 1.23
CA SER A 46 -1.67 -2.20 1.51
C SER A 46 -2.46 -2.34 2.80
N ASP A 47 -3.51 -3.18 2.77
CA ASP A 47 -4.13 -3.68 3.99
C ASP A 47 -3.26 -4.80 4.58
N ILE A 48 -3.55 -5.20 5.81
CA ILE A 48 -2.89 -6.32 6.48
C ILE A 48 -3.63 -7.62 6.16
N GLU A 49 -4.94 -7.67 6.41
CA GLU A 49 -5.72 -8.89 6.27
C GLU A 49 -6.17 -9.13 4.84
N MET A 50 -5.55 -10.11 4.20
CA MET A 50 -5.90 -10.51 2.83
C MET A 50 -5.70 -12.01 2.69
N PRO A 51 -6.48 -12.68 1.81
CA PRO A 51 -6.27 -14.10 1.57
C PRO A 51 -4.93 -14.35 0.86
N ARG A 52 -4.45 -15.57 0.92
CA ARG A 52 -3.24 -16.09 0.27
C ARG A 52 -1.94 -15.47 0.77
N MET A 53 -1.82 -14.15 0.80
CA MET A 53 -0.65 -13.47 1.33
C MET A 53 -1.10 -12.16 1.96
N ASP A 54 -0.85 -11.98 3.24
CA ASP A 54 -1.24 -10.76 3.96
C ASP A 54 -0.24 -9.61 3.73
N GLY A 55 -0.57 -8.42 4.28
CA GLY A 55 0.25 -7.24 4.09
C GLY A 55 1.63 -7.33 4.74
N PHE A 56 1.76 -8.08 5.83
CA PHE A 56 3.06 -8.28 6.47
C PHE A 56 3.96 -9.14 5.60
N ASP A 57 3.44 -10.23 5.05
CA ASP A 57 4.20 -11.10 4.16
C ASP A 57 4.56 -10.38 2.86
N LEU A 58 3.64 -9.58 2.32
CA LEU A 58 3.92 -8.76 1.15
C LEU A 58 5.09 -7.80 1.44
N THR A 59 5.08 -7.14 2.60
CA THR A 59 6.15 -6.23 2.99
C THR A 59 7.49 -6.97 3.08
N ARG A 60 7.52 -8.16 3.68
CA ARG A 60 8.76 -8.97 3.75
C ARG A 60 9.30 -9.27 2.36
N ASN A 61 8.43 -9.65 1.44
CA ASN A 61 8.83 -9.94 0.06
C ASN A 61 9.39 -8.72 -0.64
N ILE A 62 8.77 -7.56 -0.47
CA ILE A 62 9.23 -6.31 -1.06
C ILE A 62 10.60 -5.93 -0.49
N ARG A 63 10.79 -6.00 0.82
CA ARG A 63 12.04 -5.62 1.47
C ARG A 63 13.19 -6.59 1.19
N SER A 64 12.87 -7.83 0.81
CA SER A 64 13.88 -8.84 0.45
C SER A 64 14.30 -8.79 -1.02
N ASP A 65 13.60 -8.02 -1.85
CA ASP A 65 13.88 -7.89 -3.27
C ASP A 65 14.78 -6.67 -3.51
N GLU A 66 15.96 -6.90 -4.11
CA GLU A 66 16.94 -5.83 -4.35
C GLU A 66 16.36 -4.67 -5.17
N ALA A 67 15.47 -4.95 -6.11
CA ALA A 67 14.85 -3.93 -6.94
C ALA A 67 13.75 -3.14 -6.21
N LEU A 68 13.17 -3.70 -5.15
CA LEU A 68 11.99 -3.16 -4.48
C LEU A 68 12.23 -2.75 -3.02
N LYS A 69 13.38 -3.05 -2.46
CA LYS A 69 13.63 -2.89 -1.01
C LYS A 69 13.44 -1.47 -0.48
N ASP A 70 13.56 -0.46 -1.31
CA ASP A 70 13.41 0.94 -0.91
C ASP A 70 12.04 1.53 -1.25
N LEU A 71 11.14 0.71 -1.79
CA LEU A 71 9.81 1.15 -2.20
C LEU A 71 8.99 1.58 -0.97
N PRO A 72 8.44 2.81 -0.93
CA PRO A 72 7.61 3.23 0.19
C PRO A 72 6.35 2.39 0.31
N ILE A 73 6.00 2.01 1.53
CA ILE A 73 4.80 1.22 1.85
C ILE A 73 4.02 1.92 2.94
N ILE A 74 2.74 2.14 2.67
CA ILE A 74 1.78 2.64 3.67
C ILE A 74 0.78 1.53 3.93
N MET A 75 0.63 1.11 5.19
CA MET A 75 -0.42 0.19 5.57
C MET A 75 -1.69 0.94 5.94
N ILE A 76 -2.81 0.50 5.38
CA ILE A 76 -4.14 1.05 5.67
C ILE A 76 -5.00 -0.09 6.19
N THR A 77 -5.35 -0.04 7.48
CA THR A 77 -5.97 -1.19 8.13
C THR A 77 -6.86 -0.78 9.28
N SER A 78 -7.82 -1.63 9.63
CA SER A 78 -8.63 -1.47 10.84
C SER A 78 -7.94 -2.02 12.10
N ARG A 79 -6.79 -2.69 11.95
CA ARG A 79 -6.03 -3.22 13.09
C ARG A 79 -5.16 -2.14 13.71
N MET A 80 -5.60 -1.61 14.84
CA MET A 80 -4.93 -0.47 15.50
C MET A 80 -4.17 -0.84 16.76
N ALA A 81 -4.08 -2.12 17.12
CA ALA A 81 -3.32 -2.53 18.29
C ALA A 81 -1.83 -2.18 18.13
N GLU A 82 -1.21 -1.71 19.20
CA GLU A 82 0.19 -1.28 19.18
C GLU A 82 1.13 -2.38 18.67
N LYS A 83 0.87 -3.63 19.04
CA LYS A 83 1.69 -4.76 18.57
C LYS A 83 1.70 -4.89 17.04
N HIS A 84 0.60 -4.57 16.37
CA HIS A 84 0.53 -4.61 14.92
C HIS A 84 1.32 -3.48 14.30
N ARG A 85 1.26 -2.30 14.89
CA ARG A 85 2.04 -1.13 14.44
C ARG A 85 3.53 -1.37 14.59
N GLU A 86 3.95 -1.92 15.72
CA GLU A 86 5.35 -2.23 15.97
C GLU A 86 5.86 -3.30 15.01
N HIS A 87 5.04 -4.32 14.76
CA HIS A 87 5.40 -5.37 13.81
C HIS A 87 5.57 -4.79 12.39
N ALA A 88 4.65 -3.95 11.96
CA ALA A 88 4.74 -3.28 10.65
C ALA A 88 6.01 -2.44 10.56
N ARG A 89 6.31 -1.67 11.59
CA ARG A 89 7.52 -0.83 11.63
C ARG A 89 8.79 -1.68 11.56
N ALA A 90 8.83 -2.78 12.30
CA ALA A 90 9.97 -3.70 12.28
C ALA A 90 10.19 -4.32 10.91
N LEU A 91 9.14 -4.53 10.13
CA LEU A 91 9.23 -5.05 8.76
C LEU A 91 9.62 -3.99 7.74
N GLY A 92 9.63 -2.72 8.11
CA GLY A 92 10.01 -1.64 7.23
C GLY A 92 8.86 -0.92 6.53
N VAL A 93 7.66 -0.95 7.12
CA VAL A 93 6.53 -0.14 6.65
C VAL A 93 6.82 1.33 6.96
N ASN A 94 6.62 2.20 6.00
CA ASN A 94 6.94 3.62 6.13
C ASN A 94 5.88 4.39 6.93
N HIS A 95 4.62 4.00 6.81
CA HIS A 95 3.54 4.64 7.53
C HIS A 95 2.39 3.67 7.77
N TYR A 96 1.64 3.91 8.86
CA TYR A 96 0.54 3.06 9.29
C TYR A 96 -0.69 3.93 9.51
N LEU A 97 -1.75 3.69 8.72
CA LEU A 97 -2.96 4.51 8.73
C LEU A 97 -4.18 3.66 9.08
N GLY A 98 -4.98 4.11 10.04
CA GLY A 98 -6.18 3.38 10.46
C GLY A 98 -7.40 3.64 9.61
N LYS A 99 -8.23 2.63 9.39
CA LYS A 99 -9.54 2.76 8.74
C LYS A 99 -10.61 3.05 9.80
N PRO A 100 -11.55 3.93 9.53
CA PRO A 100 -11.62 4.85 8.41
C PRO A 100 -10.57 5.96 8.54
N TYR A 101 -10.04 6.42 7.42
CA TYR A 101 -9.03 7.48 7.41
C TYR A 101 -9.61 8.75 6.79
N PRO A 102 -9.13 9.94 7.23
CA PRO A 102 -9.47 11.20 6.55
C PRO A 102 -8.79 11.23 5.18
N GLU A 103 -9.53 11.61 4.13
CA GLU A 103 -8.99 11.69 2.78
C GLU A 103 -7.75 12.58 2.71
N GLU A 104 -7.78 13.73 3.40
CA GLU A 104 -6.67 14.68 3.39
C GLU A 104 -5.39 14.07 3.99
N GLU A 105 -5.52 13.23 5.02
CA GLU A 105 -4.37 12.56 5.60
C GLU A 105 -3.73 11.59 4.62
N LEU A 106 -4.55 10.78 3.94
CA LEU A 106 -4.04 9.86 2.92
C LEU A 106 -3.37 10.63 1.79
N LEU A 107 -4.01 11.66 1.28
CA LEU A 107 -3.46 12.45 0.17
C LEU A 107 -2.16 13.14 0.55
N SER A 108 -2.06 13.64 1.78
CA SER A 108 -0.83 14.24 2.29
C SER A 108 0.33 13.23 2.30
N LEU A 109 0.06 12.01 2.78
CA LEU A 109 1.07 10.94 2.80
C LEU A 109 1.46 10.52 1.39
N VAL A 110 0.50 10.37 0.49
CA VAL A 110 0.77 10.00 -0.89
C VAL A 110 1.65 11.05 -1.56
N ARG A 111 1.36 12.32 -1.38
CA ARG A 111 2.18 13.42 -1.92
C ARG A 111 3.60 13.35 -1.39
N ARG A 112 3.78 13.06 -0.11
CA ARG A 112 5.10 12.98 0.53
C ARG A 112 5.98 11.93 -0.14
N TYR A 113 5.40 10.78 -0.51
CA TYR A 113 6.17 9.65 -1.05
C TYR A 113 6.19 9.59 -2.58
N THR A 114 5.52 10.51 -3.28
CA THR A 114 5.41 10.50 -4.74
C THR A 114 5.86 11.81 -5.40
N THR A 115 6.74 12.55 -4.75
CA THR A 115 7.17 13.87 -5.26
C THR A 115 7.83 13.81 -6.63
N GLU A 116 8.47 12.70 -6.97
CA GLU A 116 9.22 12.55 -8.22
C GLU A 116 8.45 11.77 -9.29
N THR A 117 7.32 11.16 -8.95
CA THR A 117 6.53 10.36 -9.89
C THR A 117 5.09 10.30 -9.47
N ASN A 118 4.19 10.26 -10.45
CA ASN A 118 2.75 10.17 -10.22
C ASN A 118 2.24 8.73 -10.20
N SER A 119 3.14 7.76 -10.18
CA SER A 119 2.78 6.35 -10.17
C SER A 119 2.61 5.87 -8.74
N VAL A 120 1.38 5.63 -8.35
CA VAL A 120 1.07 4.91 -7.11
C VAL A 120 0.69 3.50 -7.51
N LEU A 121 1.43 2.52 -7.02
CA LEU A 121 0.91 1.17 -7.08
C LEU A 121 -0.13 1.07 -6.00
N GLY A 122 -1.33 1.30 -6.38
CA GLY A 122 -2.48 0.94 -5.63
C GLY A 122 -2.58 -0.56 -5.66
N LEU A 123 -1.97 -1.10 -4.70
CA LEU A 123 -2.14 -2.50 -4.43
C LEU A 123 -3.18 -2.63 -3.37
#